data_7d7d2fa8c2e62d8dacd66ca402de808d
#
_entry.id   7d7d2fa8c2e62d8dacd66ca402de808d
#
_cell.length_a   1.000
_cell.length_b   1.000
_cell.length_c   1.000
_cell.angle_alpha   90.00
_cell.angle_beta   90.00
_cell.angle_gamma   90.00
#
_symmetry.space_group_name_H-M   'P 1'
#
loop_
_entity.id
_entity.type
_entity.pdbx_description
1 polymer ?
#
loop_
_entity_poly.entity_id
_entity_poly.type
_entity_poly.pdbx_seq_one_letter_code
_entity_poly.pdbx_strand_id
1 'polypeptide(L)'
;SPAWERHRAEEKQEAMLSRLESSMPQKENSLQKKETEPFQNASRTVKITADTAVPVDAVKKTEKTPESEAEPETVKKPEKDMPQAGAEIGILSIPKIDARLPVTAGVSEEQLKISEGWVMQTEMIGSVGNAVIAGHRSYTYGKHFNRLGELETGDEIFYTAADGTEMCFIVNEILTVLPDDPAVFAAPLSGGSQLTLYTCTPVKVATHRLLVRALRVEE
;
A
#
# COMPACT_ATOMS: atom_id res chain seq x y z
N SER A 1 26.94 3.46 2.94
CA SER A 1 27.09 4.92 2.74
C SER A 1 27.74 5.56 3.95
N PRO A 2 28.57 6.63 3.76
CA PRO A 2 29.18 7.39 4.85
C PRO A 2 28.14 7.98 5.81
N ALA A 3 28.52 8.23 7.06
CA ALA A 3 27.63 8.78 8.08
C ALA A 3 27.00 10.14 7.69
N TRP A 4 27.77 10.99 6.98
CA TRP A 4 27.27 12.28 6.51
C TRP A 4 26.21 12.18 5.42
N GLU A 5 26.27 11.17 4.54
CA GLU A 5 25.21 10.92 3.55
C GLU A 5 23.91 10.50 4.21
N ARG A 6 23.98 9.64 5.23
CA ARG A 6 22.81 9.21 6.00
C ARG A 6 22.15 10.37 6.72
N HIS A 7 22.95 11.22 7.39
CA HIS A 7 22.43 12.40 8.06
C HIS A 7 21.74 13.37 7.08
N ARG A 8 22.36 13.60 5.92
CA ARG A 8 21.77 14.44 4.87
C ARG A 8 20.48 13.88 4.30
N ALA A 9 20.36 12.54 4.21
CA ALA A 9 19.13 11.89 3.77
C ALA A 9 18.02 12.06 4.81
N GLU A 10 18.34 11.94 6.10
CA GLU A 10 17.40 12.16 7.22
C GLU A 10 16.89 13.61 7.24
N GLU A 11 17.78 14.59 7.14
CA GLU A 11 17.37 16.00 7.05
C GLU A 11 16.43 16.27 5.86
N LYS A 12 16.69 15.66 4.71
CA LYS A 12 15.81 15.78 3.54
C LYS A 12 14.44 15.13 3.76
N GLN A 13 14.41 13.97 4.41
CA GLN A 13 13.18 13.27 4.75
C GLN A 13 12.32 14.09 5.73
N GLU A 14 12.92 14.64 6.77
CA GLU A 14 12.24 15.53 7.74
C GLU A 14 11.71 16.80 7.06
N ALA A 15 12.52 17.42 6.21
CA ALA A 15 12.11 18.59 5.44
C ALA A 15 10.93 18.30 4.51
N MET A 16 10.89 17.09 3.92
CA MET A 16 9.78 16.63 3.06
C MET A 16 8.51 16.43 3.87
N LEU A 17 8.59 15.78 5.02
CA LEU A 17 7.45 15.61 5.94
C LEU A 17 6.89 16.96 6.37
N SER A 18 7.75 17.89 6.78
CA SER A 18 7.35 19.24 7.20
C SER A 18 6.66 20.03 6.06
N ARG A 19 7.14 19.91 4.83
CA ARG A 19 6.48 20.55 3.67
C ARG A 19 5.11 19.97 3.40
N LEU A 20 4.99 18.63 3.37
CA LEU A 20 3.71 17.94 3.17
C LEU A 20 2.70 18.34 4.25
N GLU A 21 3.09 18.30 5.51
CA GLU A 21 2.24 18.72 6.63
C GLU A 21 1.78 20.19 6.53
N SER A 22 2.68 21.08 6.12
CA SER A 22 2.36 22.49 5.96
C SER A 22 1.46 22.79 4.77
N SER A 23 1.51 21.95 3.74
CA SER A 23 0.68 22.09 2.54
C SER A 23 -0.70 21.48 2.66
N MET A 24 -0.89 20.55 3.60
CA MET A 24 -2.19 19.90 3.83
C MET A 24 -3.19 20.88 4.44
N PRO A 25 -4.47 20.83 4.04
CA PRO A 25 -5.52 21.62 4.67
C PRO A 25 -5.55 21.32 6.17
N GLN A 26 -5.41 22.35 6.99
CA GLN A 26 -5.55 22.21 8.45
C GLN A 26 -7.01 21.84 8.75
N LYS A 27 -7.28 20.59 9.10
CA LYS A 27 -8.55 20.25 9.75
C LYS A 27 -8.57 20.98 11.08
N GLU A 28 -9.48 21.97 11.24
CA GLU A 28 -9.75 22.58 12.52
C GLU A 28 -9.97 21.47 13.56
N ASN A 29 -9.23 21.61 14.65
CA ASN A 29 -9.08 20.64 15.72
C ASN A 29 -10.42 20.43 16.48
N SER A 30 -11.36 19.65 15.92
CA SER A 30 -12.62 19.28 16.56
C SER A 30 -12.56 17.94 17.32
N LEU A 31 -11.37 17.41 17.55
CA LEU A 31 -11.17 16.18 18.34
C LEU A 31 -10.51 16.45 19.70
N GLN A 32 -10.97 17.46 20.43
CA GLN A 32 -10.84 17.47 21.88
C GLN A 32 -12.19 17.13 22.51
N LYS A 33 -12.26 15.95 23.09
CA LYS A 33 -13.29 15.38 23.98
C LYS A 33 -14.15 14.27 23.41
N LYS A 34 -13.61 13.08 23.36
CA LYS A 34 -14.37 11.90 23.72
C LYS A 34 -13.57 11.10 24.75
N GLU A 35 -13.95 11.29 26.01
CA GLU A 35 -13.54 10.48 27.13
C GLU A 35 -13.93 9.01 26.89
N THR A 36 -13.00 8.17 27.28
CA THR A 36 -13.10 6.74 27.48
C THR A 36 -14.44 6.27 28.02
N GLU A 37 -15.17 5.46 27.24
CA GLU A 37 -16.12 4.49 27.79
C GLU A 37 -15.74 3.08 27.30
N PRO A 38 -15.78 2.07 28.19
CA PRO A 38 -15.36 0.71 27.85
C PRO A 38 -16.42 0.01 27.02
N PHE A 39 -16.01 -0.51 25.85
CA PHE A 39 -16.83 -1.37 25.01
C PHE A 39 -17.22 -2.65 25.75
N GLN A 40 -18.50 -2.76 26.10
CA GLN A 40 -19.10 -4.01 26.56
C GLN A 40 -19.37 -4.92 25.37
N ASN A 41 -18.88 -6.13 25.50
CA ASN A 41 -19.11 -7.30 24.68
C ASN A 41 -20.56 -7.45 24.19
N ALA A 42 -20.76 -7.53 22.89
CA ALA A 42 -21.95 -8.13 22.31
C ALA A 42 -21.55 -9.22 21.30
N SER A 43 -21.46 -10.44 21.81
CA SER A 43 -21.39 -11.65 20.99
C SER A 43 -22.60 -11.73 20.08
N ARG A 44 -22.37 -11.64 18.77
CA ARG A 44 -23.39 -11.98 17.77
C ARG A 44 -22.91 -13.20 17.00
N THR A 45 -23.39 -14.35 17.43
CA THR A 45 -23.25 -15.63 16.76
C THR A 45 -24.03 -15.59 15.43
N VAL A 46 -23.32 -15.62 14.30
CA VAL A 46 -23.93 -15.87 13.00
C VAL A 46 -23.84 -17.37 12.72
N LYS A 47 -24.99 -18.03 12.67
CA LYS A 47 -25.12 -19.42 12.24
C LYS A 47 -24.93 -19.49 10.74
N ILE A 48 -23.89 -20.23 10.31
CA ILE A 48 -23.71 -20.65 8.91
C ILE A 48 -24.52 -21.94 8.73
N THR A 49 -25.57 -21.88 7.92
CA THR A 49 -26.23 -23.07 7.42
C THR A 49 -25.56 -23.46 6.09
N ALA A 50 -24.94 -24.64 6.09
CA ALA A 50 -24.52 -25.33 4.87
C ALA A 50 -25.74 -26.02 4.29
N ASP A 51 -26.02 -25.81 3.01
CA ASP A 51 -26.49 -26.85 2.10
C ASP A 51 -26.64 -26.31 0.67
N THR A 52 -26.05 -26.92 -0.29
CA THR A 52 -26.62 -27.57 -1.47
C THR A 52 -25.54 -27.75 -2.54
N ALA A 53 -25.20 -29.00 -2.76
CA ALA A 53 -24.42 -29.46 -3.89
C ALA A 53 -25.29 -29.48 -5.18
N VAL A 54 -24.70 -29.13 -6.32
CA VAL A 54 -25.27 -29.34 -7.65
C VAL A 54 -24.23 -29.97 -8.57
N PRO A 55 -24.63 -30.98 -9.44
CA PRO A 55 -23.69 -31.87 -10.05
C PRO A 55 -23.12 -31.40 -11.39
N VAL A 56 -21.98 -31.99 -11.72
CA VAL A 56 -21.33 -31.94 -13.04
C VAL A 56 -22.10 -32.78 -14.03
N ASP A 57 -22.35 -32.30 -15.27
CA ASP A 57 -22.21 -33.12 -16.47
C ASP A 57 -22.18 -32.36 -17.80
N ALA A 58 -21.36 -32.90 -18.68
CA ALA A 58 -21.41 -32.97 -20.13
C ALA A 58 -20.76 -31.89 -21.01
N VAL A 59 -19.56 -32.26 -21.42
CA VAL A 59 -18.83 -31.96 -22.67
C VAL A 59 -19.72 -31.88 -23.90
N LYS A 60 -19.56 -30.87 -24.75
CA LYS A 60 -19.56 -31.03 -26.21
C LYS A 60 -18.75 -29.96 -26.95
N LYS A 61 -17.84 -30.48 -27.75
CA LYS A 61 -16.91 -29.89 -28.71
C LYS A 61 -17.66 -29.45 -29.97
N THR A 62 -17.38 -28.25 -30.49
CA THR A 62 -17.37 -27.99 -31.94
C THR A 62 -16.53 -26.80 -32.30
N GLU A 63 -15.69 -27.00 -33.30
CA GLU A 63 -14.81 -26.04 -33.97
C GLU A 63 -15.59 -25.02 -34.81
N LYS A 64 -15.14 -23.78 -34.93
CA LYS A 64 -14.63 -23.10 -36.12
C LYS A 64 -14.47 -21.61 -35.91
N THR A 65 -13.25 -21.16 -36.19
CA THR A 65 -12.84 -19.74 -36.41
C THR A 65 -13.56 -19.20 -37.67
N PRO A 66 -13.80 -17.84 -37.75
CA PRO A 66 -12.78 -17.04 -38.41
C PRO A 66 -12.41 -15.74 -37.68
N GLU A 67 -11.16 -15.41 -37.88
CA GLU A 67 -10.43 -14.17 -37.74
C GLU A 67 -11.27 -12.91 -37.96
N SER A 68 -11.25 -12.01 -36.97
CA SER A 68 -11.43 -10.58 -37.17
C SER A 68 -10.52 -9.89 -36.15
N GLU A 69 -9.46 -9.32 -36.68
CA GLU A 69 -8.58 -8.41 -35.99
C GLU A 69 -9.42 -7.24 -35.44
N ALA A 70 -9.57 -7.19 -34.12
CA ALA A 70 -9.90 -5.99 -33.40
C ALA A 70 -8.73 -5.73 -32.44
N GLU A 71 -7.91 -4.74 -32.78
CA GLU A 71 -6.93 -4.17 -31.86
C GLU A 71 -7.64 -3.86 -30.54
N PRO A 72 -7.03 -4.21 -29.37
CA PRO A 72 -7.58 -3.77 -28.09
C PRO A 72 -7.44 -2.26 -28.05
N GLU A 73 -8.56 -1.54 -28.10
CA GLU A 73 -8.62 -0.14 -27.75
C GLU A 73 -8.03 0.00 -26.34
N THR A 74 -6.79 0.50 -26.29
CA THR A 74 -6.19 0.98 -25.05
C THR A 74 -7.08 2.10 -24.54
N VAL A 75 -7.91 1.81 -23.56
CA VAL A 75 -8.63 2.81 -22.78
C VAL A 75 -7.55 3.69 -22.14
N LYS A 76 -7.24 4.81 -22.79
CA LYS A 76 -6.38 5.84 -22.24
C LYS A 76 -7.07 6.36 -20.98
N LYS A 77 -6.60 5.91 -19.81
CA LYS A 77 -6.89 6.53 -18.52
C LYS A 77 -6.65 8.04 -18.69
N PRO A 78 -7.53 8.92 -18.18
CA PRO A 78 -7.35 10.36 -18.36
C PRO A 78 -5.99 10.77 -17.74
N GLU A 79 -5.08 11.20 -18.56
CA GLU A 79 -3.68 11.53 -18.28
C GLU A 79 -3.52 12.80 -17.41
N LYS A 80 -4.64 13.41 -17.01
CA LYS A 80 -4.68 14.77 -16.43
C LYS A 80 -4.45 14.81 -14.90
N ASP A 81 -4.51 13.67 -14.18
CA ASP A 81 -4.46 13.63 -12.71
C ASP A 81 -3.33 12.76 -12.13
N MET A 82 -2.44 12.22 -12.97
CA MET A 82 -1.32 11.40 -12.49
C MET A 82 -0.18 12.29 -11.97
N PRO A 83 0.29 12.07 -10.72
CA PRO A 83 1.44 12.78 -10.20
C PRO A 83 2.68 12.56 -11.07
N GLN A 84 3.46 13.60 -11.30
CA GLN A 84 4.74 13.48 -12.00
C GLN A 84 5.74 12.69 -11.15
N ALA A 85 6.66 11.97 -11.80
CA ALA A 85 7.74 11.27 -11.10
C ALA A 85 8.53 12.24 -10.22
N GLY A 86 8.72 11.90 -8.94
CA GLY A 86 9.36 12.74 -7.94
C GLY A 86 8.42 13.65 -7.16
N ALA A 87 7.15 13.77 -7.55
CA ALA A 87 6.18 14.53 -6.77
C ALA A 87 5.98 13.92 -5.38
N GLU A 88 5.91 14.76 -4.38
CA GLU A 88 5.54 14.39 -3.00
C GLU A 88 4.02 14.18 -2.97
N ILE A 89 3.56 12.94 -2.77
CA ILE A 89 2.15 12.58 -2.92
C ILE A 89 1.42 12.30 -1.61
N GLY A 90 2.13 12.19 -0.50
CA GLY A 90 1.51 12.00 0.80
C GLY A 90 2.45 11.45 1.86
N ILE A 91 1.85 11.07 2.99
CA ILE A 91 2.54 10.54 4.17
C ILE A 91 1.95 9.18 4.53
N LEU A 92 2.82 8.19 4.70
CA LEU A 92 2.49 6.87 5.22
C LEU A 92 2.78 6.82 6.71
N SER A 93 1.79 6.47 7.53
CA SER A 93 1.93 6.33 8.98
C SER A 93 1.56 4.91 9.41
N ILE A 94 2.45 4.25 10.16
CA ILE A 94 2.27 2.87 10.65
C ILE A 94 2.53 2.86 12.17
N PRO A 95 1.49 3.05 13.00
CA PRO A 95 1.64 3.23 14.45
C PRO A 95 2.35 2.07 15.14
N LYS A 96 2.06 0.83 14.76
CA LYS A 96 2.64 -0.39 15.35
C LYS A 96 4.17 -0.37 15.38
N ILE A 97 4.80 0.26 14.41
CA ILE A 97 6.26 0.33 14.25
C ILE A 97 6.80 1.75 14.39
N ASP A 98 5.96 2.69 14.84
CA ASP A 98 6.31 4.11 14.99
C ASP A 98 6.94 4.69 13.72
N ALA A 99 6.39 4.34 12.56
CA ALA A 99 6.87 4.81 11.27
C ALA A 99 5.98 5.93 10.73
N ARG A 100 6.62 7.02 10.30
CA ARG A 100 6.01 8.14 9.60
C ARG A 100 6.92 8.54 8.44
N LEU A 101 6.49 8.24 7.23
CA LEU A 101 7.34 8.19 6.05
C LEU A 101 6.72 9.01 4.91
N PRO A 102 7.47 9.93 4.28
CA PRO A 102 6.98 10.62 3.09
C PRO A 102 6.92 9.65 1.91
N VAL A 103 5.92 9.83 1.05
CA VAL A 103 5.71 9.03 -0.16
C VAL A 103 5.84 9.93 -1.38
N THR A 104 6.63 9.47 -2.34
CA THR A 104 6.80 10.13 -3.64
C THR A 104 6.29 9.27 -4.78
N ALA A 105 5.89 9.87 -5.89
CA ALA A 105 5.60 9.18 -7.12
C ALA A 105 6.89 8.68 -7.78
N GLY A 106 6.99 7.36 -8.03
CA GLY A 106 8.17 6.74 -8.62
C GLY A 106 9.09 6.07 -7.60
N VAL A 107 9.99 5.24 -8.11
CA VAL A 107 10.86 4.34 -7.33
C VAL A 107 12.31 4.44 -7.78
N SER A 108 12.78 5.63 -8.19
CA SER A 108 14.19 5.81 -8.52
C SER A 108 15.07 5.64 -7.29
N GLU A 109 16.33 5.25 -7.50
CA GLU A 109 17.28 5.06 -6.40
C GLU A 109 17.44 6.33 -5.55
N GLU A 110 17.38 7.51 -6.18
CA GLU A 110 17.50 8.79 -5.48
C GLU A 110 16.29 9.08 -4.60
N GLN A 111 15.08 8.77 -5.07
CA GLN A 111 13.85 8.91 -4.31
C GLN A 111 13.84 8.00 -3.10
N LEU A 112 14.14 6.71 -3.31
CA LEU A 112 14.13 5.71 -2.23
C LEU A 112 15.19 5.94 -1.14
N LYS A 113 16.15 6.84 -1.35
CA LYS A 113 17.10 7.27 -0.29
C LYS A 113 16.46 8.17 0.76
N ILE A 114 15.37 8.87 0.42
CA ILE A 114 14.76 9.92 1.26
C ILE A 114 13.25 9.75 1.48
N SER A 115 12.60 8.87 0.75
CA SER A 115 11.15 8.63 0.81
C SER A 115 10.83 7.18 0.48
N GLU A 116 9.58 6.81 0.70
CA GLU A 116 9.02 5.61 0.10
C GLU A 116 8.45 5.96 -1.28
N GLY A 117 8.52 5.03 -2.23
CA GLY A 117 8.12 5.28 -3.62
C GLY A 117 6.84 4.56 -4.00
N TRP A 118 5.85 5.28 -4.48
CA TRP A 118 4.71 4.66 -5.15
C TRP A 118 5.12 4.17 -6.54
N VAL A 119 4.85 2.90 -6.83
CA VAL A 119 5.12 2.27 -8.12
C VAL A 119 4.05 2.75 -9.11
N MET A 120 4.38 3.72 -9.95
CA MET A 120 3.45 4.46 -10.83
C MET A 120 2.71 3.57 -11.85
N GLN A 121 3.18 2.34 -12.10
CA GLN A 121 2.53 1.34 -12.95
C GLN A 121 1.37 0.62 -12.25
N THR A 122 1.23 0.80 -10.94
CA THR A 122 0.13 0.25 -10.14
C THR A 122 -1.01 1.26 -10.00
N GLU A 123 -2.12 0.85 -9.35
CA GLU A 123 -3.22 1.76 -9.13
C GLU A 123 -2.83 2.91 -8.19
N MET A 124 -3.52 4.04 -8.29
CA MET A 124 -3.35 5.13 -7.33
C MET A 124 -3.78 4.69 -5.93
N ILE A 125 -3.05 5.18 -4.91
CA ILE A 125 -3.35 4.85 -3.52
C ILE A 125 -4.79 5.25 -3.19
N GLY A 126 -5.58 4.29 -2.72
CA GLY A 126 -6.99 4.48 -2.41
C GLY A 126 -7.97 4.20 -3.56
N SER A 127 -7.49 3.97 -4.78
CA SER A 127 -8.32 3.51 -5.90
C SER A 127 -8.57 2.00 -5.80
N VAL A 128 -9.64 1.53 -6.47
CA VAL A 128 -9.91 0.10 -6.60
C VAL A 128 -8.76 -0.59 -7.33
N GLY A 129 -8.31 -1.71 -6.80
CA GLY A 129 -7.16 -2.46 -7.29
C GLY A 129 -6.01 -2.46 -6.28
N ASN A 130 -4.77 -2.58 -6.73
CA ASN A 130 -3.59 -2.69 -5.87
C ASN A 130 -2.63 -1.53 -6.12
N ALA A 131 -2.44 -0.68 -5.13
CA ALA A 131 -1.38 0.32 -5.10
C ALA A 131 -0.16 -0.25 -4.38
N VAL A 132 1.04 -0.14 -4.99
CA VAL A 132 2.28 -0.66 -4.41
C VAL A 132 3.18 0.50 -3.99
N ILE A 133 3.62 0.49 -2.74
CA ILE A 133 4.65 1.39 -2.21
C ILE A 133 5.91 0.56 -1.93
N ALA A 134 6.99 0.91 -2.60
CA ALA A 134 8.29 0.31 -2.40
C ALA A 134 9.15 1.15 -1.46
N GLY A 135 9.92 0.48 -0.62
CA GLY A 135 10.85 1.15 0.28
C GLY A 135 12.06 0.28 0.62
N HIS A 136 13.16 0.93 0.97
CA HIS A 136 14.35 0.22 1.40
C HIS A 136 14.13 -0.51 2.73
N ARG A 137 14.65 -1.75 2.84
CA ARG A 137 14.85 -2.39 4.13
C ARG A 137 16.14 -1.89 4.75
N SER A 138 16.07 -0.71 5.39
CA SER A 138 17.25 -0.08 6.01
C SER A 138 17.94 -1.02 7.03
N TYR A 139 19.26 -0.89 7.16
CA TYR A 139 20.00 -1.54 8.24
C TYR A 139 19.88 -0.80 9.56
N THR A 140 19.44 0.45 9.54
CA THR A 140 19.22 1.27 10.72
C THR A 140 17.81 1.02 11.24
N TYR A 141 17.71 0.62 12.50
CA TYR A 141 16.44 0.38 13.18
C TYR A 141 15.55 1.63 13.13
N GLY A 142 14.27 1.44 12.81
CA GLY A 142 13.28 2.51 12.71
C GLY A 142 13.38 3.39 11.46
N LYS A 143 14.28 3.08 10.51
CA LYS A 143 14.39 3.83 9.25
C LYS A 143 13.74 3.07 8.11
N HIS A 144 13.00 3.79 7.25
CA HIS A 144 12.28 3.21 6.12
C HIS A 144 11.45 1.98 6.55
N PHE A 145 11.42 0.94 5.72
CA PHE A 145 10.72 -0.31 6.01
C PHE A 145 11.54 -1.33 6.83
N ASN A 146 12.51 -0.87 7.65
CA ASN A 146 13.32 -1.77 8.48
C ASN A 146 12.45 -2.69 9.36
N ARG A 147 11.45 -2.12 10.02
CA ARG A 147 10.56 -2.79 10.97
C ARG A 147 9.29 -3.38 10.35
N LEU A 148 9.13 -3.33 9.02
CA LEU A 148 7.92 -3.79 8.35
C LEU A 148 7.55 -5.25 8.66
N GLY A 149 8.55 -6.08 8.98
CA GLY A 149 8.33 -7.48 9.37
C GLY A 149 7.77 -7.69 10.78
N GLU A 150 7.54 -6.62 11.55
CA GLU A 150 6.89 -6.66 12.88
C GLU A 150 5.36 -6.50 12.78
N LEU A 151 4.85 -6.23 11.57
CA LEU A 151 3.42 -6.11 11.34
C LEU A 151 2.75 -7.48 11.35
N GLU A 152 1.49 -7.48 11.78
CA GLU A 152 0.62 -8.64 11.84
C GLU A 152 -0.73 -8.32 11.17
N THR A 153 -1.46 -9.35 10.80
CA THR A 153 -2.84 -9.19 10.30
C THR A 153 -3.70 -8.48 11.35
N GLY A 154 -4.40 -7.44 10.94
CA GLY A 154 -5.21 -6.57 11.81
C GLY A 154 -4.53 -5.27 12.19
N ASP A 155 -3.23 -5.09 11.94
CA ASP A 155 -2.55 -3.81 12.19
C ASP A 155 -3.03 -2.73 11.21
N GLU A 156 -3.04 -1.49 11.67
CA GLU A 156 -3.50 -0.33 10.90
C GLU A 156 -2.36 0.36 10.18
N ILE A 157 -2.64 0.78 8.95
CA ILE A 157 -1.77 1.61 8.11
C ILE A 157 -2.58 2.81 7.67
N PHE A 158 -2.09 4.01 7.93
CA PHE A 158 -2.73 5.26 7.51
C PHE A 158 -1.94 5.88 6.36
N TYR A 159 -2.66 6.39 5.38
CA TYR A 159 -2.09 7.20 4.32
C TYR A 159 -2.82 8.52 4.25
N THR A 160 -2.08 9.63 4.36
CA THR A 160 -2.60 10.97 4.18
C THR A 160 -2.05 11.51 2.86
N ALA A 161 -2.92 11.71 1.89
CA ALA A 161 -2.56 12.27 0.59
C ALA A 161 -2.14 13.75 0.71
N ALA A 162 -1.44 14.28 -0.28
CA ALA A 162 -0.97 15.67 -0.28
C ALA A 162 -2.09 16.71 -0.23
N ASP A 163 -3.31 16.34 -0.64
CA ASP A 163 -4.53 17.17 -0.52
C ASP A 163 -5.20 17.10 0.86
N GLY A 164 -4.64 16.34 1.80
CA GLY A 164 -5.15 16.13 3.15
C GLY A 164 -6.18 15.00 3.28
N THR A 165 -6.47 14.27 2.20
CA THR A 165 -7.36 13.08 2.27
C THR A 165 -6.70 11.98 3.09
N GLU A 166 -7.37 11.53 4.14
CA GLU A 166 -6.92 10.44 5.00
C GLU A 166 -7.58 9.13 4.62
N MET A 167 -6.79 8.06 4.60
CA MET A 167 -7.24 6.71 4.30
C MET A 167 -6.66 5.74 5.32
N CYS A 168 -7.49 4.82 5.82
CA CYS A 168 -7.09 3.74 6.70
C CYS A 168 -7.10 2.42 5.94
N PHE A 169 -6.07 1.61 6.15
CA PHE A 169 -5.93 0.26 5.61
C PHE A 169 -5.63 -0.70 6.74
N ILE A 170 -6.25 -1.89 6.72
CA ILE A 170 -6.02 -2.95 7.70
C ILE A 170 -5.22 -4.06 7.03
N VAL A 171 -4.10 -4.44 7.64
CA VAL A 171 -3.27 -5.55 7.18
C VAL A 171 -4.08 -6.84 7.14
N ASN A 172 -4.17 -7.46 5.98
CA ASN A 172 -4.91 -8.71 5.77
C ASN A 172 -4.01 -9.88 5.36
N GLU A 173 -2.82 -9.62 4.82
CA GLU A 173 -1.93 -10.68 4.36
C GLU A 173 -0.46 -10.22 4.40
N ILE A 174 0.44 -11.13 4.79
CA ILE A 174 1.88 -10.91 4.81
C ILE A 174 2.55 -12.08 4.08
N LEU A 175 3.34 -11.77 3.06
CA LEU A 175 3.98 -12.74 2.19
C LEU A 175 5.48 -12.50 2.09
N THR A 176 6.23 -13.59 1.94
CA THR A 176 7.64 -13.54 1.50
C THR A 176 7.73 -14.23 0.16
N VAL A 177 8.16 -13.49 -0.85
CA VAL A 177 8.17 -13.95 -2.25
C VAL A 177 9.56 -13.76 -2.88
N LEU A 178 9.78 -14.33 -4.06
CA LEU A 178 10.98 -14.05 -4.86
C LEU A 178 10.93 -12.62 -5.43
N PRO A 179 12.07 -12.04 -5.82
CA PRO A 179 12.15 -10.66 -6.29
C PRO A 179 11.22 -10.34 -7.48
N ASP A 180 11.03 -11.30 -8.39
CA ASP A 180 10.25 -11.12 -9.62
C ASP A 180 8.87 -11.79 -9.56
N ASP A 181 8.39 -12.09 -8.35
CA ASP A 181 7.10 -12.74 -8.16
C ASP A 181 5.95 -11.80 -8.55
N PRO A 182 5.06 -12.21 -9.48
CA PRO A 182 3.92 -11.39 -9.92
C PRO A 182 2.92 -11.10 -8.78
N ALA A 183 2.97 -11.85 -7.69
CA ALA A 183 2.14 -11.58 -6.51
C ALA A 183 2.28 -10.14 -6.00
N VAL A 184 3.43 -9.47 -6.22
CA VAL A 184 3.62 -8.06 -5.84
C VAL A 184 2.52 -7.17 -6.40
N PHE A 185 2.06 -7.43 -7.63
CA PHE A 185 1.11 -6.60 -8.36
C PHE A 185 -0.32 -7.16 -8.38
N ALA A 186 -0.56 -8.30 -7.71
CA ALA A 186 -1.87 -8.94 -7.71
C ALA A 186 -2.93 -8.04 -7.06
N ALA A 187 -4.05 -7.85 -7.77
CA ALA A 187 -5.21 -7.15 -7.23
C ALA A 187 -5.90 -7.99 -6.15
N PRO A 188 -6.63 -7.35 -5.20
CA PRO A 188 -7.37 -8.08 -4.18
C PRO A 188 -8.52 -8.88 -4.80
N LEU A 189 -8.68 -10.13 -4.37
CA LEU A 189 -9.77 -10.99 -4.82
C LEU A 189 -11.16 -10.44 -4.43
N SER A 190 -11.22 -9.64 -3.38
CA SER A 190 -12.44 -8.98 -2.90
C SER A 190 -12.91 -7.82 -3.78
N GLY A 191 -12.09 -7.36 -4.73
CA GLY A 191 -12.42 -6.25 -5.63
C GLY A 191 -12.37 -4.86 -4.98
N GLY A 192 -11.80 -4.71 -3.78
CA GLY A 192 -11.65 -3.43 -3.09
C GLY A 192 -10.35 -2.69 -3.42
N SER A 193 -10.05 -1.67 -2.64
CA SER A 193 -8.77 -0.95 -2.68
C SER A 193 -7.76 -1.61 -1.76
N GLN A 194 -6.61 -2.01 -2.31
CA GLN A 194 -5.50 -2.63 -1.60
C GLN A 194 -4.26 -1.74 -1.66
N LEU A 195 -3.56 -1.68 -0.54
CA LEU A 195 -2.22 -1.12 -0.43
C LEU A 195 -1.24 -2.27 -0.16
N THR A 196 -0.19 -2.38 -0.99
CA THR A 196 0.90 -3.34 -0.80
C THR A 196 2.18 -2.59 -0.46
N LEU A 197 2.73 -2.80 0.74
CA LEU A 197 4.05 -2.33 1.12
C LEU A 197 5.09 -3.39 0.74
N TYR A 198 6.13 -2.99 0.02
CA TYR A 198 7.10 -3.86 -0.61
C TYR A 198 8.53 -3.51 -0.19
N THR A 199 9.27 -4.48 0.34
CA THR A 199 10.67 -4.27 0.74
C THR A 199 11.51 -5.54 0.61
N CYS A 200 12.84 -5.39 0.66
CA CYS A 200 13.76 -6.51 0.65
C CYS A 200 13.73 -7.30 1.96
N THR A 201 13.92 -8.62 1.89
CA THR A 201 14.05 -9.51 3.06
C THR A 201 14.96 -10.72 2.73
N PRO A 202 15.69 -11.33 3.69
CA PRO A 202 16.00 -10.81 5.04
C PRO A 202 16.82 -9.52 5.01
N VAL A 203 16.85 -8.80 6.13
CA VAL A 203 17.73 -7.62 6.29
C VAL A 203 19.17 -8.02 5.99
N LYS A 204 19.90 -7.21 5.20
CA LYS A 204 21.28 -7.41 4.75
C LYS A 204 21.48 -8.46 3.64
N VAL A 205 20.61 -9.43 3.46
CA VAL A 205 20.77 -10.50 2.46
C VAL A 205 19.92 -10.23 1.22
N ALA A 206 18.70 -9.73 1.39
CA ALA A 206 17.80 -9.26 0.33
C ALA A 206 17.48 -10.27 -0.79
N THR A 207 17.49 -11.58 -0.46
CA THR A 207 17.21 -12.66 -1.42
C THR A 207 15.73 -12.75 -1.82
N HIS A 208 14.85 -12.23 -0.96
CA HIS A 208 13.41 -12.26 -1.15
C HIS A 208 12.81 -10.85 -0.99
N ARG A 209 11.51 -10.78 -1.16
CA ARG A 209 10.70 -9.58 -0.89
C ARG A 209 9.66 -9.87 0.16
N LEU A 210 9.53 -8.96 1.11
CA LEU A 210 8.44 -8.94 2.08
C LEU A 210 7.33 -8.06 1.51
N LEU A 211 6.13 -8.61 1.43
CA LEU A 211 4.91 -7.90 1.07
C LEU A 211 4.01 -7.84 2.31
N VAL A 212 3.56 -6.65 2.64
CA VAL A 212 2.48 -6.44 3.60
C VAL A 212 1.32 -5.85 2.82
N ARG A 213 0.23 -6.61 2.71
CA ARG A 213 -1.00 -6.21 2.03
C ARG A 213 -2.01 -5.74 3.05
N ALA A 214 -2.67 -4.65 2.75
CA ALA A 214 -3.71 -4.09 3.59
C ALA A 214 -4.90 -3.64 2.74
N LEU A 215 -6.12 -3.91 3.19
CA LEU A 215 -7.35 -3.50 2.53
C LEU A 215 -7.86 -2.19 3.12
N ARG A 216 -8.34 -1.29 2.26
CA ARG A 216 -8.93 -0.04 2.68
C ARG A 216 -10.20 -0.29 3.48
N VAL A 217 -10.33 0.43 4.59
CA VAL A 217 -11.58 0.52 5.34
C VAL A 217 -12.45 1.58 4.66
N GLU A 218 -13.64 1.21 4.24
CA GLU A 218 -14.65 2.16 3.79
C GLU A 218 -15.41 2.68 5.02
N GLU A 219 -15.49 4.00 5.14
CA GLU A 219 -16.29 4.67 6.17
C GLU A 219 -17.79 4.67 5.81
#